data_730f9b88ddcb2cd5a7e1bb639e8fd9cc
#
_entry.id   730f9b88ddcb2cd5a7e1bb639e8fd9cc
#
_cell.length_a   1.000
_cell.length_b   1.000
_cell.length_c   1.000
_cell.angle_alpha   90.00
_cell.angle_beta   90.00
_cell.angle_gamma   90.00
#
_symmetry.space_group_name_H-M   'P 1'
#
loop_
_entity.id
_entity.type
_entity.pdbx_description
1 polymer ?
#
loop_
_entity_poly.entity_id
_entity_poly.type
_entity_poly.pdbx_seq_one_letter_code
_entity_poly.pdbx_strand_id
1 'polypeptide(L)'
;MNITMSSPDITQAEIDAVLSVLKTQHLSIGPHLTAFEGRLSSYVGAKHGVAVNSGTSGLHLCMIAAGISEGDEVITPSFSFIASANAILYERAIPVFVDIDPLTGNMDPNLIEERITSKTKAIMPVHAFGQPVDMDPILEIARKYNLSIIEDACEAIGSQYKGRNAGTMGDAAVFAFYPNKQMTTGEGGMIVTSRDDWAELYQSLRNQGRDVFNAWLNHTRLGYNYRLDEMSAALGAVQIMRLDDMLEKRTQVAQWYNTRIDQIQGIEKPYIAPTTTRMSWFVYVVRCAEGVDRNTLMNKLQELKIPTRPYFVPIHLQPFYQERFGWKKGDLPLTERAGESFLALPFSSVMTEDQVDYVYSQIRECVGVSA
;
A
#
# COMPACT_ATOMS: atom_id res chain seq x y z
N MET A 1 24.74 14.43 9.75
CA MET A 1 23.91 13.31 10.29
C MET A 1 23.57 12.37 9.14
N ASN A 2 23.55 11.06 9.33
CA ASN A 2 23.13 10.14 8.26
C ASN A 2 21.60 9.96 8.34
N ILE A 3 20.89 10.36 7.28
CA ILE A 3 19.43 10.25 7.17
C ILE A 3 19.11 9.31 6.02
N THR A 4 18.37 8.26 6.30
CA THR A 4 17.84 7.34 5.27
C THR A 4 16.38 7.68 4.99
N MET A 5 15.90 7.42 3.77
CA MET A 5 14.48 7.64 3.44
C MET A 5 13.55 6.79 4.31
N SER A 6 13.94 5.54 4.54
CA SER A 6 13.30 4.58 5.44
C SER A 6 14.31 3.53 5.87
N SER A 7 14.05 2.86 6.99
CA SER A 7 14.85 1.74 7.47
C SER A 7 13.93 0.70 8.11
N PRO A 8 14.12 -0.60 7.81
CA PRO A 8 13.39 -1.66 8.49
C PRO A 8 13.82 -1.78 9.96
N ASP A 9 12.89 -2.14 10.82
CA ASP A 9 13.15 -2.46 12.24
C ASP A 9 13.42 -3.96 12.36
N ILE A 10 14.69 -4.36 12.31
CA ILE A 10 15.14 -5.74 12.40
C ILE A 10 15.87 -5.94 13.73
N THR A 11 15.51 -6.98 14.46
CA THR A 11 16.14 -7.38 15.72
C THR A 11 16.81 -8.75 15.60
N GLN A 12 17.41 -9.21 16.68
CA GLN A 12 18.01 -10.54 16.74
C GLN A 12 16.97 -11.65 16.51
N ALA A 13 15.71 -11.41 16.92
CA ALA A 13 14.63 -12.40 16.75
C ALA A 13 14.37 -12.74 15.28
N GLU A 14 14.34 -11.71 14.39
CA GLU A 14 14.19 -11.92 12.96
C GLU A 14 15.40 -12.65 12.36
N ILE A 15 16.61 -12.26 12.78
CA ILE A 15 17.86 -12.91 12.32
C ILE A 15 17.85 -14.38 12.69
N ASP A 16 17.54 -14.71 13.94
CA ASP A 16 17.51 -16.09 14.44
C ASP A 16 16.44 -16.92 13.74
N ALA A 17 15.27 -16.33 13.44
CA ALA A 17 14.20 -17.00 12.71
C ALA A 17 14.65 -17.39 11.28
N VAL A 18 15.26 -16.47 10.55
CA VAL A 18 15.79 -16.74 9.20
C VAL A 18 16.91 -17.77 9.25
N LEU A 19 17.85 -17.65 10.19
CA LEU A 19 18.94 -18.63 10.37
C LEU A 19 18.41 -20.02 10.73
N SER A 20 17.30 -20.13 11.46
CA SER A 20 16.68 -21.40 11.78
C SER A 20 16.18 -22.11 10.53
N VAL A 21 15.58 -21.39 9.57
CA VAL A 21 15.14 -21.94 8.29
C VAL A 21 16.30 -22.50 7.49
N LEU A 22 17.42 -21.76 7.41
CA LEU A 22 18.61 -22.18 6.65
C LEU A 22 19.26 -23.47 7.18
N LYS A 23 18.94 -23.87 8.42
CA LYS A 23 19.38 -25.15 9.02
C LYS A 23 18.44 -26.32 8.69
N THR A 24 17.33 -26.08 7.99
CA THR A 24 16.35 -27.09 7.59
C THR A 24 16.52 -27.49 6.12
N GLN A 25 15.79 -28.52 5.70
CA GLN A 25 15.68 -28.90 4.28
C GLN A 25 14.48 -28.25 3.56
N HIS A 26 13.67 -27.48 4.29
CA HIS A 26 12.45 -26.87 3.78
C HIS A 26 12.65 -25.37 3.58
N LEU A 27 12.93 -24.97 2.35
CA LEU A 27 13.16 -23.56 1.98
C LEU A 27 11.97 -22.93 1.25
N SER A 28 10.91 -23.70 0.97
CA SER A 28 9.69 -23.23 0.28
C SER A 28 8.50 -24.08 0.69
N ILE A 29 7.34 -23.45 0.87
CA ILE A 29 6.06 -24.07 1.21
C ILE A 29 6.20 -24.97 2.47
N GLY A 30 6.61 -24.38 3.56
CA GLY A 30 6.85 -25.06 4.83
C GLY A 30 6.06 -24.46 6.01
N PRO A 31 6.45 -24.78 7.24
CA PRO A 31 5.72 -24.39 8.43
C PRO A 31 5.73 -22.88 8.73
N HIS A 32 6.78 -22.16 8.33
CA HIS A 32 6.85 -20.72 8.54
C HIS A 32 5.85 -19.96 7.66
N LEU A 33 5.65 -20.43 6.43
CA LEU A 33 4.61 -19.88 5.54
C LEU A 33 3.23 -20.00 6.18
N THR A 34 2.86 -21.20 6.66
CA THR A 34 1.58 -21.45 7.32
C THR A 34 1.42 -20.59 8.59
N ALA A 35 2.49 -20.49 9.39
CA ALA A 35 2.48 -19.69 10.61
C ALA A 35 2.31 -18.19 10.31
N PHE A 36 2.98 -17.69 9.28
CA PHE A 36 2.86 -16.28 8.86
C PHE A 36 1.45 -15.96 8.35
N GLU A 37 0.90 -16.81 7.47
CA GLU A 37 -0.47 -16.67 6.97
C GLU A 37 -1.51 -16.63 8.09
N GLY A 38 -1.42 -17.58 9.04
CA GLY A 38 -2.33 -17.64 10.18
C GLY A 38 -2.20 -16.47 11.15
N ARG A 39 -0.98 -16.02 11.43
CA ARG A 39 -0.75 -14.87 12.34
C ARG A 39 -1.27 -13.58 11.74
N LEU A 40 -0.99 -13.32 10.46
CA LEU A 40 -1.41 -12.09 9.81
C LEU A 40 -2.93 -12.05 9.63
N SER A 41 -3.56 -13.13 9.14
CA SER A 41 -5.02 -13.18 9.00
C SER A 41 -5.72 -12.97 10.35
N SER A 42 -5.19 -13.57 11.42
CA SER A 42 -5.69 -13.37 12.78
C SER A 42 -5.52 -11.92 13.25
N TYR A 43 -4.37 -11.29 12.98
CA TYR A 43 -4.08 -9.92 13.37
C TYR A 43 -5.07 -8.93 12.73
N VAL A 44 -5.33 -9.07 11.43
CA VAL A 44 -6.27 -8.18 10.75
C VAL A 44 -7.74 -8.56 10.96
N GLY A 45 -8.03 -9.79 11.41
CA GLY A 45 -9.40 -10.28 11.60
C GLY A 45 -10.04 -10.86 10.33
N ALA A 46 -9.23 -11.34 9.37
CA ALA A 46 -9.70 -12.06 8.20
C ALA A 46 -9.71 -13.57 8.44
N LYS A 47 -10.55 -14.30 7.71
CA LYS A 47 -10.64 -15.77 7.83
C LYS A 47 -9.40 -16.47 7.24
N HIS A 48 -8.91 -15.97 6.11
CA HIS A 48 -7.79 -16.57 5.36
C HIS A 48 -6.71 -15.54 5.07
N GLY A 49 -5.45 -16.00 5.11
CA GLY A 49 -4.29 -15.32 4.58
C GLY A 49 -3.58 -16.21 3.57
N VAL A 50 -3.20 -15.66 2.42
CA VAL A 50 -2.45 -16.38 1.38
C VAL A 50 -1.24 -15.55 1.00
N ALA A 51 -0.06 -15.97 1.44
CA ALA A 51 1.18 -15.24 1.19
C ALA A 51 1.64 -15.41 -0.26
N VAL A 52 2.14 -14.33 -0.82
CA VAL A 52 2.65 -14.23 -2.19
C VAL A 52 3.99 -13.48 -2.19
N ASN A 53 4.74 -13.58 -3.30
CA ASN A 53 6.08 -13.01 -3.40
C ASN A 53 6.13 -11.47 -3.54
N SER A 54 4.98 -10.80 -3.72
CA SER A 54 4.87 -9.34 -3.73
C SER A 54 3.42 -8.87 -3.59
N GLY A 55 3.21 -7.61 -3.17
CA GLY A 55 1.87 -7.00 -3.20
C GLY A 55 1.27 -6.99 -4.61
N THR A 56 2.08 -6.70 -5.61
CA THR A 56 1.65 -6.70 -7.02
C THR A 56 1.09 -8.05 -7.46
N SER A 57 1.77 -9.15 -7.09
CA SER A 57 1.28 -10.52 -7.35
C SER A 57 -0.06 -10.78 -6.64
N GLY A 58 -0.20 -10.28 -5.41
CA GLY A 58 -1.46 -10.38 -4.66
C GLY A 58 -2.60 -9.67 -5.35
N LEU A 59 -2.41 -8.40 -5.76
CA LEU A 59 -3.41 -7.63 -6.50
C LEU A 59 -3.80 -8.31 -7.82
N HIS A 60 -2.83 -8.85 -8.55
CA HIS A 60 -3.08 -9.59 -9.77
C HIS A 60 -3.98 -10.82 -9.52
N LEU A 61 -3.65 -11.64 -8.52
CA LEU A 61 -4.49 -12.80 -8.17
C LEU A 61 -5.91 -12.38 -7.73
N CYS A 62 -6.05 -11.22 -7.09
CA CYS A 62 -7.37 -10.68 -6.74
C CYS A 62 -8.19 -10.30 -7.98
N MET A 63 -7.56 -9.76 -9.04
CA MET A 63 -8.25 -9.50 -10.30
C MET A 63 -8.79 -10.79 -10.92
N ILE A 64 -7.98 -11.86 -10.94
CA ILE A 64 -8.40 -13.17 -11.45
C ILE A 64 -9.59 -13.73 -10.63
N ALA A 65 -9.52 -13.68 -9.30
CA ALA A 65 -10.57 -14.19 -8.43
C ALA A 65 -11.88 -13.40 -8.55
N ALA A 66 -11.80 -12.09 -8.81
CA ALA A 66 -12.96 -11.25 -9.11
C ALA A 66 -13.53 -11.49 -10.51
N GLY A 67 -12.95 -12.41 -11.31
CA GLY A 67 -13.40 -12.74 -12.66
C GLY A 67 -13.12 -11.62 -13.68
N ILE A 68 -12.17 -10.76 -13.38
CA ILE A 68 -11.76 -9.68 -14.28
C ILE A 68 -11.07 -10.26 -15.52
N SER A 69 -11.46 -9.80 -16.69
CA SER A 69 -10.98 -10.27 -17.98
C SER A 69 -10.83 -9.13 -18.99
N GLU A 70 -10.39 -9.48 -20.21
CA GLU A 70 -10.16 -8.52 -21.29
C GLU A 70 -11.38 -7.64 -21.57
N GLY A 71 -11.18 -6.33 -21.47
CA GLY A 71 -12.21 -5.32 -21.74
C GLY A 71 -13.11 -4.98 -20.57
N ASP A 72 -13.03 -5.70 -19.44
CA ASP A 72 -13.69 -5.31 -18.19
C ASP A 72 -13.03 -4.03 -17.62
N GLU A 73 -13.78 -3.32 -16.80
CA GLU A 73 -13.35 -2.08 -16.18
C GLU A 73 -13.23 -2.24 -14.66
N VAL A 74 -12.14 -1.71 -14.08
CA VAL A 74 -11.93 -1.63 -12.64
C VAL A 74 -11.68 -0.18 -12.25
N ILE A 75 -12.50 0.35 -11.36
CA ILE A 75 -12.38 1.72 -10.86
C ILE A 75 -11.32 1.78 -9.77
N THR A 76 -10.34 2.70 -9.90
CA THR A 76 -9.23 2.88 -8.95
C THR A 76 -8.73 4.32 -8.98
N PRO A 77 -8.05 4.85 -7.93
CA PRO A 77 -7.45 6.18 -8.02
C PRO A 77 -6.20 6.18 -8.91
N SER A 78 -5.95 7.31 -9.54
CA SER A 78 -4.67 7.54 -10.24
C SER A 78 -3.55 8.01 -9.30
N PHE A 79 -3.90 8.41 -8.08
CA PHE A 79 -2.93 8.82 -7.05
C PHE A 79 -2.56 7.61 -6.18
N SER A 80 -1.71 6.76 -6.72
CA SER A 80 -1.24 5.52 -6.09
C SER A 80 0.10 5.09 -6.67
N PHE A 81 0.70 4.06 -6.07
CA PHE A 81 1.79 3.34 -6.72
C PHE A 81 1.24 2.59 -7.94
N ILE A 82 2.03 2.55 -9.00
CA ILE A 82 1.60 2.03 -10.32
C ILE A 82 1.11 0.58 -10.29
N ALA A 83 1.49 -0.21 -9.28
CA ALA A 83 1.10 -1.61 -9.14
C ALA A 83 -0.41 -1.81 -9.08
N SER A 84 -1.16 -0.88 -8.45
CA SER A 84 -2.63 -0.93 -8.39
C SER A 84 -3.23 -1.01 -9.79
N ALA A 85 -2.86 -0.09 -10.67
CA ALA A 85 -3.37 -0.08 -12.04
C ALA A 85 -2.74 -1.16 -12.94
N ASN A 86 -1.44 -1.50 -12.75
CA ASN A 86 -0.81 -2.57 -13.51
C ASN A 86 -1.45 -3.94 -13.26
N ALA A 87 -1.89 -4.22 -12.04
CA ALA A 87 -2.56 -5.48 -11.73
C ALA A 87 -3.84 -5.69 -12.56
N ILE A 88 -4.57 -4.60 -12.86
CA ILE A 88 -5.74 -4.61 -13.74
C ILE A 88 -5.32 -4.92 -15.18
N LEU A 89 -4.22 -4.31 -15.64
CA LEU A 89 -3.72 -4.50 -17.00
C LEU A 89 -3.19 -5.91 -17.27
N TYR A 90 -2.77 -6.66 -16.24
CA TYR A 90 -2.34 -8.05 -16.41
C TYR A 90 -3.45 -8.95 -16.90
N GLU A 91 -4.71 -8.67 -16.56
CA GLU A 91 -5.90 -9.34 -17.10
C GLU A 91 -6.47 -8.66 -18.36
N ARG A 92 -5.71 -7.73 -18.98
CA ARG A 92 -6.12 -6.95 -20.16
C ARG A 92 -7.38 -6.11 -19.93
N ALA A 93 -7.72 -5.89 -18.67
CA ALA A 93 -8.81 -5.03 -18.25
C ALA A 93 -8.38 -3.55 -18.27
N ILE A 94 -9.32 -2.67 -18.09
CA ILE A 94 -9.15 -1.22 -18.22
C ILE A 94 -9.21 -0.57 -16.82
N PRO A 95 -8.14 0.07 -16.34
CA PRO A 95 -8.22 0.89 -15.14
C PRO A 95 -9.00 2.18 -15.46
N VAL A 96 -10.12 2.36 -14.78
CA VAL A 96 -10.94 3.57 -14.85
C VAL A 96 -10.57 4.46 -13.67
N PHE A 97 -9.88 5.56 -13.95
CA PHE A 97 -9.41 6.43 -12.89
C PHE A 97 -10.49 7.40 -12.43
N VAL A 98 -10.55 7.58 -11.10
CA VAL A 98 -11.31 8.64 -10.42
C VAL A 98 -10.36 9.59 -9.69
N ASP A 99 -10.78 10.82 -9.51
CA ASP A 99 -10.00 11.82 -8.78
C ASP A 99 -10.07 11.57 -7.27
N ILE A 100 -9.31 12.32 -6.50
CA ILE A 100 -9.09 12.12 -5.08
C ILE A 100 -9.73 13.21 -4.23
N ASP A 101 -9.94 12.91 -2.96
CA ASP A 101 -10.09 13.92 -1.91
C ASP A 101 -8.73 14.62 -1.70
N PRO A 102 -8.65 15.94 -1.91
CA PRO A 102 -7.38 16.67 -1.87
C PRO A 102 -6.75 16.76 -0.47
N LEU A 103 -7.51 16.45 0.60
CA LEU A 103 -7.00 16.47 1.96
C LEU A 103 -6.31 15.16 2.31
N THR A 104 -6.94 14.04 1.96
CA THR A 104 -6.44 12.70 2.32
C THR A 104 -5.54 12.09 1.26
N GLY A 105 -5.68 12.49 -0.02
CA GLY A 105 -5.06 11.82 -1.16
C GLY A 105 -5.72 10.50 -1.55
N ASN A 106 -6.75 10.08 -0.85
CA ASN A 106 -7.51 8.87 -1.15
C ASN A 106 -8.57 9.13 -2.23
N MET A 107 -9.03 8.08 -2.90
CA MET A 107 -10.14 8.11 -3.86
C MET A 107 -11.35 8.86 -3.27
N ASP A 108 -11.95 9.79 -4.03
CA ASP A 108 -13.21 10.43 -3.64
C ASP A 108 -14.40 9.53 -4.01
N PRO A 109 -15.13 8.99 -3.03
CA PRO A 109 -16.27 8.12 -3.30
C PRO A 109 -17.40 8.78 -4.09
N ASN A 110 -17.53 10.10 -4.01
CA ASN A 110 -18.59 10.84 -4.70
C ASN A 110 -18.42 10.85 -6.23
N LEU A 111 -17.22 10.54 -6.71
CA LEU A 111 -16.88 10.53 -8.14
C LEU A 111 -16.96 9.13 -8.76
N ILE A 112 -17.28 8.09 -7.98
CA ILE A 112 -17.28 6.72 -8.46
C ILE A 112 -18.47 6.43 -9.37
N GLU A 113 -19.69 6.79 -8.97
CA GLU A 113 -20.90 6.41 -9.68
C GLU A 113 -20.95 6.91 -11.13
N GLU A 114 -20.43 8.09 -11.40
CA GLU A 114 -20.37 8.66 -12.75
C GLU A 114 -19.42 7.92 -13.69
N ARG A 115 -18.54 7.10 -13.16
CA ARG A 115 -17.56 6.30 -13.89
C ARG A 115 -18.03 4.86 -14.13
N ILE A 116 -19.17 4.46 -13.54
CA ILE A 116 -19.69 3.10 -13.69
C ILE A 116 -20.32 2.93 -15.07
N THR A 117 -19.92 1.86 -15.76
CA THR A 117 -20.50 1.42 -17.03
C THR A 117 -20.98 -0.03 -16.93
N SER A 118 -21.55 -0.57 -17.99
CA SER A 118 -21.93 -2.00 -18.07
C SER A 118 -20.72 -2.95 -18.05
N LYS A 119 -19.51 -2.42 -18.24
CA LYS A 119 -18.24 -3.17 -18.21
C LYS A 119 -17.57 -3.16 -16.85
N THR A 120 -17.99 -2.28 -15.95
CA THR A 120 -17.40 -2.17 -14.62
C THR A 120 -17.70 -3.44 -13.81
N LYS A 121 -16.66 -4.07 -13.25
CA LYS A 121 -16.74 -5.32 -12.48
C LYS A 121 -16.28 -5.17 -11.04
N ALA A 122 -15.36 -4.24 -10.79
CA ALA A 122 -14.80 -4.06 -9.45
C ALA A 122 -14.45 -2.60 -9.17
N ILE A 123 -14.36 -2.29 -7.88
CA ILE A 123 -13.73 -1.08 -7.36
C ILE A 123 -12.50 -1.53 -6.59
N MET A 124 -11.36 -0.91 -6.86
CA MET A 124 -10.13 -1.13 -6.12
C MET A 124 -9.70 0.16 -5.40
N PRO A 125 -10.24 0.41 -4.19
CA PRO A 125 -9.79 1.51 -3.35
C PRO A 125 -8.36 1.26 -2.88
N VAL A 126 -7.57 2.34 -2.78
CA VAL A 126 -6.21 2.31 -2.25
C VAL A 126 -6.17 3.07 -0.93
N HIS A 127 -5.64 2.45 0.11
CA HIS A 127 -5.46 3.10 1.42
C HIS A 127 -4.10 3.79 1.47
N ALA A 128 -4.03 4.99 0.85
CA ALA A 128 -2.78 5.70 0.66
C ALA A 128 -2.13 6.12 1.99
N PHE A 129 -0.79 5.99 2.07
CA PHE A 129 0.04 6.46 3.17
C PHE A 129 -0.24 5.84 4.54
N GLY A 130 -1.08 4.81 4.60
CA GLY A 130 -1.51 4.19 5.86
C GLY A 130 -2.80 4.77 6.41
N GLN A 131 -3.53 5.57 5.63
CA GLN A 131 -4.86 6.09 5.96
C GLN A 131 -5.94 5.37 5.15
N PRO A 132 -6.95 4.73 5.79
CA PRO A 132 -8.05 4.12 5.07
C PRO A 132 -8.85 5.15 4.27
N VAL A 133 -9.26 4.78 3.06
CA VAL A 133 -10.25 5.53 2.29
C VAL A 133 -11.62 5.50 3.01
N ASP A 134 -12.51 6.42 2.71
CA ASP A 134 -13.90 6.39 3.23
C ASP A 134 -14.66 5.22 2.61
N MET A 135 -14.68 4.08 3.32
CA MET A 135 -15.17 2.81 2.78
C MET A 135 -16.69 2.69 2.74
N ASP A 136 -17.43 3.33 3.67
CA ASP A 136 -18.88 3.12 3.75
C ASP A 136 -19.61 3.49 2.44
N PRO A 137 -19.39 4.66 1.83
CA PRO A 137 -20.02 4.98 0.55
C PRO A 137 -19.55 4.05 -0.59
N ILE A 138 -18.27 3.62 -0.59
CA ILE A 138 -17.76 2.67 -1.59
C ILE A 138 -18.49 1.33 -1.49
N LEU A 139 -18.69 0.83 -0.27
CA LEU A 139 -19.43 -0.41 0.00
C LEU A 139 -20.91 -0.30 -0.43
N GLU A 140 -21.53 0.87 -0.26
CA GLU A 140 -22.91 1.14 -0.71
C GLU A 140 -23.00 1.11 -2.24
N ILE A 141 -22.08 1.79 -2.92
CA ILE A 141 -22.01 1.80 -4.40
C ILE A 141 -21.78 0.38 -4.92
N ALA A 142 -20.82 -0.35 -4.36
CA ALA A 142 -20.54 -1.71 -4.80
C ALA A 142 -21.74 -2.65 -4.65
N ARG A 143 -22.47 -2.56 -3.54
CA ARG A 143 -23.73 -3.32 -3.36
C ARG A 143 -24.81 -2.92 -4.38
N LYS A 144 -24.98 -1.63 -4.64
CA LYS A 144 -25.95 -1.11 -5.60
C LYS A 144 -25.72 -1.62 -7.02
N TYR A 145 -24.46 -1.71 -7.42
CA TYR A 145 -24.07 -2.08 -8.79
C TYR A 145 -23.55 -3.52 -8.92
N ASN A 146 -23.58 -4.30 -7.82
CA ASN A 146 -23.07 -5.68 -7.77
C ASN A 146 -21.59 -5.78 -8.23
N LEU A 147 -20.74 -4.90 -7.69
CA LEU A 147 -19.31 -4.84 -7.99
C LEU A 147 -18.50 -5.50 -6.88
N SER A 148 -17.40 -6.17 -7.24
CA SER A 148 -16.43 -6.67 -6.27
C SER A 148 -15.59 -5.51 -5.70
N ILE A 149 -15.16 -5.64 -4.43
CA ILE A 149 -14.24 -4.70 -3.80
C ILE A 149 -12.93 -5.40 -3.46
N ILE A 150 -11.84 -4.89 -4.02
CA ILE A 150 -10.47 -5.33 -3.71
C ILE A 150 -9.74 -4.18 -3.05
N GLU A 151 -9.46 -4.28 -1.75
CA GLU A 151 -8.71 -3.24 -1.04
C GLU A 151 -7.21 -3.35 -1.35
N ASP A 152 -6.64 -2.34 -2.01
CA ASP A 152 -5.18 -2.19 -2.01
C ASP A 152 -4.75 -1.57 -0.68
N ALA A 153 -4.44 -2.46 0.26
CA ALA A 153 -3.98 -2.13 1.61
C ALA A 153 -2.45 -2.27 1.75
N CYS A 154 -1.71 -2.26 0.64
CA CYS A 154 -0.25 -2.43 0.62
C CYS A 154 0.51 -1.39 1.45
N GLU A 155 -0.16 -0.33 1.87
CA GLU A 155 0.39 0.74 2.70
C GLU A 155 -0.30 0.88 4.07
N ALA A 156 -1.26 0.00 4.41
CA ALA A 156 -2.21 0.28 5.48
C ALA A 156 -2.37 -0.84 6.52
N ILE A 157 -1.40 -1.77 6.64
CA ILE A 157 -1.48 -2.80 7.67
C ILE A 157 -1.56 -2.15 9.07
N GLY A 158 -2.55 -2.58 9.86
CA GLY A 158 -2.81 -2.08 11.21
C GLY A 158 -3.57 -0.74 11.26
N SER A 159 -3.97 -0.15 10.13
CA SER A 159 -4.85 1.01 10.13
C SER A 159 -6.32 0.62 10.32
N GLN A 160 -7.14 1.57 10.81
CA GLN A 160 -8.53 1.32 11.09
C GLN A 160 -9.45 2.44 10.58
N TYR A 161 -10.52 2.03 9.91
CA TYR A 161 -11.63 2.85 9.48
C TYR A 161 -12.83 2.62 10.41
N LYS A 162 -13.23 3.62 11.20
CA LYS A 162 -14.35 3.52 12.17
C LYS A 162 -14.26 2.25 13.05
N GLY A 163 -13.05 1.92 13.53
CA GLY A 163 -12.77 0.73 14.34
C GLY A 163 -12.65 -0.60 13.59
N ARG A 164 -12.87 -0.63 12.28
CA ARG A 164 -12.67 -1.81 11.42
C ARG A 164 -11.26 -1.79 10.81
N ASN A 165 -10.57 -2.91 10.82
CA ASN A 165 -9.24 -2.99 10.21
C ASN A 165 -9.31 -2.83 8.69
N ALA A 166 -8.44 -1.99 8.12
CA ALA A 166 -8.23 -1.92 6.68
C ALA A 166 -7.85 -3.31 6.15
N GLY A 167 -8.39 -3.64 4.99
CA GLY A 167 -8.20 -4.96 4.38
C GLY A 167 -9.24 -6.01 4.79
N THR A 168 -10.28 -5.64 5.55
CA THR A 168 -11.33 -6.58 5.97
C THR A 168 -12.74 -6.16 5.57
N MET A 169 -12.86 -5.13 4.75
CA MET A 169 -14.16 -4.54 4.41
C MET A 169 -14.63 -4.93 3.01
N GLY A 170 -13.71 -5.26 2.09
CA GLY A 170 -14.00 -5.75 0.76
C GLY A 170 -14.06 -7.29 0.65
N ASP A 171 -14.15 -7.80 -0.57
CA ASP A 171 -14.11 -9.25 -0.86
C ASP A 171 -12.72 -9.83 -0.60
N ALA A 172 -11.68 -9.07 -0.89
CA ALA A 172 -10.30 -9.38 -0.57
C ALA A 172 -9.48 -8.10 -0.40
N ALA A 173 -8.32 -8.24 0.22
CA ALA A 173 -7.34 -7.16 0.31
C ALA A 173 -5.92 -7.70 0.18
N VAL A 174 -5.00 -6.78 -0.14
CA VAL A 174 -3.57 -7.13 -0.27
C VAL A 174 -2.72 -6.21 0.61
N PHE A 175 -1.82 -6.83 1.38
CA PHE A 175 -0.74 -6.15 2.10
C PHE A 175 0.59 -6.45 1.42
N ALA A 176 1.55 -5.52 1.52
CA ALA A 176 2.88 -5.67 0.95
C ALA A 176 3.97 -5.46 2.00
N PHE A 177 5.11 -6.14 1.82
CA PHE A 177 6.18 -6.22 2.82
C PHE A 177 7.56 -5.85 2.29
N TYR A 178 7.61 -4.91 1.34
CA TYR A 178 8.86 -4.29 0.89
C TYR A 178 9.56 -3.57 2.07
N PRO A 179 10.91 -3.40 2.09
CA PRO A 179 11.65 -2.89 3.25
C PRO A 179 11.23 -1.52 3.80
N ASN A 180 10.53 -0.70 3.03
CA ASN A 180 10.02 0.59 3.50
C ASN A 180 8.64 0.54 4.15
N LYS A 181 7.97 -0.65 4.14
CA LYS A 181 6.63 -0.80 4.73
C LYS A 181 6.67 -0.83 6.26
N GLN A 182 5.50 -0.89 6.89
CA GLN A 182 5.38 -0.92 8.35
C GLN A 182 6.08 -2.15 8.96
N MET A 183 6.02 -3.27 8.27
CA MET A 183 6.80 -4.49 8.49
C MET A 183 7.36 -5.00 7.17
N THR A 184 8.36 -5.87 7.21
CA THR A 184 9.02 -6.37 6.00
C THR A 184 9.26 -7.87 6.00
N THR A 185 9.29 -8.44 4.80
CA THR A 185 9.83 -9.78 4.52
C THR A 185 10.98 -9.74 3.51
N GLY A 186 11.52 -8.54 3.25
CA GLY A 186 12.42 -8.27 2.13
C GLY A 186 11.64 -8.02 0.85
N GLU A 187 11.05 -9.02 0.30
CA GLU A 187 9.99 -8.99 -0.71
C GLU A 187 8.83 -9.85 -0.20
N GLY A 188 7.60 -9.49 -0.55
CA GLY A 188 6.43 -10.27 -0.16
C GLY A 188 5.12 -9.49 -0.20
N GLY A 189 4.04 -10.24 -0.14
CA GLY A 189 2.68 -9.77 0.00
C GLY A 189 1.81 -10.81 0.69
N MET A 190 0.62 -10.38 1.12
CA MET A 190 -0.39 -11.25 1.69
C MET A 190 -1.75 -10.85 1.16
N ILE A 191 -2.44 -11.78 0.53
CA ILE A 191 -3.86 -11.64 0.23
C ILE A 191 -4.64 -12.08 1.47
N VAL A 192 -5.61 -11.30 1.89
CA VAL A 192 -6.55 -11.70 2.93
C VAL A 192 -7.98 -11.69 2.38
N THR A 193 -8.79 -12.65 2.81
CA THR A 193 -10.20 -12.76 2.42
C THR A 193 -10.98 -13.58 3.45
N SER A 194 -12.30 -13.38 3.49
CA SER A 194 -13.21 -14.25 4.25
C SER A 194 -13.92 -15.28 3.36
N ARG A 195 -13.64 -15.29 2.06
CA ARG A 195 -14.21 -16.21 1.07
C ARG A 195 -13.36 -17.46 0.93
N ASP A 196 -13.95 -18.62 1.24
CA ASP A 196 -13.28 -19.92 1.13
C ASP A 196 -12.88 -20.25 -0.32
N ASP A 197 -13.80 -20.01 -1.27
CA ASP A 197 -13.59 -20.25 -2.69
C ASP A 197 -12.41 -19.42 -3.26
N TRP A 198 -12.28 -18.17 -2.84
CA TRP A 198 -11.17 -17.33 -3.27
C TRP A 198 -9.85 -17.73 -2.62
N ALA A 199 -9.86 -18.11 -1.34
CA ALA A 199 -8.66 -18.57 -0.65
C ALA A 199 -8.06 -19.83 -1.32
N GLU A 200 -8.90 -20.82 -1.64
CA GLU A 200 -8.49 -22.02 -2.38
C GLU A 200 -7.94 -21.66 -3.78
N LEU A 201 -8.62 -20.75 -4.48
CA LEU A 201 -8.17 -20.27 -5.79
C LEU A 201 -6.79 -19.61 -5.71
N TYR A 202 -6.56 -18.72 -4.73
CA TYR A 202 -5.26 -18.06 -4.53
C TYR A 202 -4.13 -19.06 -4.24
N GLN A 203 -4.38 -20.06 -3.40
CA GLN A 203 -3.41 -21.12 -3.10
C GLN A 203 -3.02 -21.90 -4.35
N SER A 204 -3.98 -22.21 -5.21
CA SER A 204 -3.74 -22.86 -6.49
C SER A 204 -2.96 -21.95 -7.45
N LEU A 205 -3.44 -20.73 -7.66
CA LEU A 205 -2.86 -19.79 -8.62
C LEU A 205 -1.41 -19.42 -8.29
N ARG A 206 -1.08 -19.15 -7.02
CA ARG A 206 0.31 -18.82 -6.62
C ARG A 206 1.28 -19.97 -6.84
N ASN A 207 0.78 -21.21 -6.92
CA ASN A 207 1.55 -22.43 -7.08
C ASN A 207 1.27 -23.12 -8.42
N GLN A 208 1.33 -22.35 -9.50
CA GLN A 208 1.28 -22.85 -10.88
C GLN A 208 -0.05 -23.52 -11.27
N GLY A 209 -1.16 -23.16 -10.59
CA GLY A 209 -2.49 -23.74 -10.87
C GLY A 209 -2.65 -25.18 -10.42
N ARG A 210 -1.83 -25.65 -9.46
CA ARG A 210 -1.97 -26.98 -8.87
C ARG A 210 -3.27 -27.08 -8.08
N ASP A 211 -3.91 -28.26 -8.16
CA ASP A 211 -5.03 -28.56 -7.30
C ASP A 211 -4.60 -28.63 -5.83
N VAL A 212 -5.37 -28.04 -4.94
CA VAL A 212 -5.06 -27.97 -3.51
C VAL A 212 -5.27 -29.36 -2.85
N PHE A 213 -6.07 -30.23 -3.45
CA PHE A 213 -6.61 -31.40 -2.79
C PHE A 213 -6.01 -32.74 -3.15
N ASN A 214 -4.97 -32.90 -3.97
CA ASN A 214 -4.33 -34.24 -3.98
C ASN A 214 -3.53 -34.71 -5.19
N ALA A 215 -3.20 -33.93 -6.17
CA ALA A 215 -2.43 -34.56 -7.26
C ALA A 215 -1.10 -33.83 -7.49
N TRP A 216 -0.02 -34.49 -7.10
CA TRP A 216 1.31 -34.13 -7.54
C TRP A 216 1.31 -33.97 -9.07
N LEU A 217 1.61 -32.75 -9.55
CA LEU A 217 1.63 -32.37 -10.97
C LEU A 217 0.25 -32.29 -11.68
N ASN A 218 -0.88 -32.25 -10.97
CA ASN A 218 -2.14 -31.92 -11.58
C ASN A 218 -2.38 -30.41 -11.58
N HIS A 219 -2.29 -29.80 -12.75
CA HIS A 219 -2.48 -28.37 -12.96
C HIS A 219 -3.86 -28.18 -13.60
N THR A 220 -4.85 -27.75 -12.82
CA THR A 220 -6.25 -27.63 -13.25
C THR A 220 -6.54 -26.30 -13.91
N ARG A 221 -5.63 -25.33 -13.83
CA ARG A 221 -5.75 -23.98 -14.39
C ARG A 221 -4.39 -23.37 -14.71
N LEU A 222 -4.38 -22.30 -15.49
CA LEU A 222 -3.21 -21.45 -15.62
C LEU A 222 -2.92 -20.80 -14.27
N GLY A 223 -1.71 -20.97 -13.77
CA GLY A 223 -1.26 -20.38 -12.51
C GLY A 223 0.14 -19.81 -12.65
N TYR A 224 0.64 -19.27 -11.54
CA TYR A 224 1.86 -18.45 -11.50
C TYR A 224 2.85 -19.00 -10.48
N ASN A 225 4.09 -18.59 -10.57
CA ASN A 225 5.10 -18.85 -9.54
C ASN A 225 5.20 -17.65 -8.60
N TYR A 226 4.18 -17.46 -7.76
CA TYR A 226 4.05 -16.32 -6.84
C TYR A 226 4.20 -16.76 -5.37
N ARG A 227 4.86 -17.89 -5.13
CA ARG A 227 5.12 -18.40 -3.77
C ARG A 227 6.06 -17.48 -3.01
N LEU A 228 5.77 -17.27 -1.74
CA LEU A 228 6.73 -16.72 -0.78
C LEU A 228 7.62 -17.87 -0.28
N ASP A 229 8.91 -17.62 -0.13
CA ASP A 229 9.87 -18.58 0.43
C ASP A 229 9.81 -18.63 1.97
N GLU A 230 10.41 -19.67 2.55
CA GLU A 230 10.37 -19.89 4.01
C GLU A 230 11.21 -18.88 4.80
N MET A 231 12.30 -18.34 4.24
CA MET A 231 13.11 -17.33 4.94
C MET A 231 12.32 -16.04 5.09
N SER A 232 11.69 -15.58 4.00
CA SER A 232 10.80 -14.42 4.00
C SER A 232 9.58 -14.64 4.90
N ALA A 233 9.01 -15.84 4.89
CA ALA A 233 7.89 -16.18 5.76
C ALA A 233 8.28 -16.21 7.24
N ALA A 234 9.46 -16.71 7.60
CA ALA A 234 9.97 -16.71 8.97
C ALA A 234 10.22 -15.29 9.49
N LEU A 235 10.81 -14.44 8.64
CA LEU A 235 10.96 -13.01 8.92
C LEU A 235 9.60 -12.37 9.18
N GLY A 236 8.63 -12.56 8.28
CA GLY A 236 7.27 -12.01 8.41
C GLY A 236 6.53 -12.51 9.65
N ALA A 237 6.72 -13.79 10.01
CA ALA A 237 6.10 -14.39 11.18
C ALA A 237 6.61 -13.81 12.52
N VAL A 238 7.83 -13.26 12.57
CA VAL A 238 8.34 -12.51 13.72
C VAL A 238 7.89 -11.06 13.67
N GLN A 239 7.99 -10.42 12.51
CA GLN A 239 7.61 -9.03 12.31
C GLN A 239 6.14 -8.75 12.69
N ILE A 240 5.20 -9.65 12.32
CA ILE A 240 3.78 -9.47 12.65
C ILE A 240 3.54 -9.51 14.17
N MET A 241 4.33 -10.23 14.93
CA MET A 241 4.21 -10.28 16.40
C MET A 241 4.69 -8.99 17.07
N ARG A 242 5.49 -8.20 16.38
CA ARG A 242 6.02 -6.91 16.84
C ARG A 242 5.34 -5.72 16.18
N LEU A 243 4.33 -5.96 15.33
CA LEU A 243 3.78 -4.90 14.49
C LEU A 243 3.20 -3.75 15.29
N ASP A 244 2.47 -4.00 16.38
CA ASP A 244 1.90 -2.93 17.19
C ASP A 244 2.99 -2.02 17.82
N ASP A 245 4.09 -2.59 18.33
CA ASP A 245 5.26 -1.82 18.80
C ASP A 245 5.86 -0.94 17.68
N MET A 246 5.98 -1.49 16.47
CA MET A 246 6.49 -0.73 15.33
C MET A 246 5.53 0.40 14.89
N LEU A 247 4.22 0.17 14.97
CA LEU A 247 3.21 1.19 14.67
C LEU A 247 3.17 2.30 15.72
N GLU A 248 3.36 1.96 16.99
CA GLU A 248 3.50 2.95 18.08
C GLU A 248 4.74 3.82 17.89
N LYS A 249 5.88 3.23 17.57
CA LYS A 249 7.11 3.96 17.21
C LYS A 249 6.90 4.89 16.02
N ARG A 250 6.23 4.43 14.95
CA ARG A 250 5.88 5.27 13.79
C ARG A 250 4.96 6.43 14.19
N THR A 251 3.99 6.17 15.05
CA THR A 251 3.11 7.21 15.59
C THR A 251 3.90 8.26 16.39
N GLN A 252 4.87 7.83 17.19
CA GLN A 252 5.75 8.73 17.92
C GLN A 252 6.60 9.63 16.99
N VAL A 253 7.19 9.05 15.95
CA VAL A 253 7.94 9.82 14.93
C VAL A 253 7.03 10.81 14.20
N ALA A 254 5.81 10.41 13.85
CA ALA A 254 4.83 11.30 13.23
C ALA A 254 4.43 12.45 14.16
N GLN A 255 4.31 12.21 15.46
CA GLN A 255 4.04 13.27 16.45
C GLN A 255 5.20 14.25 16.54
N TRP A 256 6.46 13.80 16.53
CA TRP A 256 7.63 14.68 16.48
C TRP A 256 7.60 15.59 15.25
N TYR A 257 7.29 15.03 14.07
CA TYR A 257 7.11 15.83 12.86
C TYR A 257 5.94 16.81 12.97
N ASN A 258 4.76 16.37 13.44
CA ASN A 258 3.58 17.23 13.53
C ASN A 258 3.84 18.50 14.30
N THR A 259 4.46 18.41 15.49
CA THR A 259 4.77 19.57 16.35
C THR A 259 5.75 20.55 15.71
N ARG A 260 6.63 20.07 14.84
CA ARG A 260 7.65 20.86 14.16
C ARG A 260 7.14 21.47 12.85
N ILE A 261 6.42 20.70 12.06
CA ILE A 261 5.85 21.15 10.78
C ILE A 261 4.82 22.27 11.00
N ASP A 262 4.04 22.21 12.08
CA ASP A 262 3.11 23.30 12.46
C ASP A 262 3.80 24.68 12.64
N GLN A 263 5.13 24.73 12.75
CA GLN A 263 5.91 25.95 12.88
C GLN A 263 6.47 26.46 11.54
N ILE A 264 6.25 25.75 10.43
CA ILE A 264 6.77 26.14 9.11
C ILE A 264 5.64 26.67 8.26
N GLN A 265 5.65 27.97 7.99
CA GLN A 265 4.69 28.55 7.04
C GLN A 265 4.90 27.97 5.62
N GLY A 266 3.82 27.57 4.97
CA GLY A 266 3.86 27.03 3.62
C GLY A 266 4.08 25.51 3.52
N ILE A 267 4.25 24.82 4.67
CA ILE A 267 4.28 23.35 4.72
C ILE A 267 3.15 22.87 5.62
N GLU A 268 2.34 21.98 5.13
CA GLU A 268 1.20 21.42 5.85
C GLU A 268 1.44 19.95 6.19
N LYS A 269 1.15 19.59 7.44
CA LYS A 269 1.23 18.20 7.91
C LYS A 269 0.14 17.33 7.27
N PRO A 270 0.27 16.00 7.31
CA PRO A 270 -0.76 15.08 6.82
C PRO A 270 -2.10 15.33 7.50
N TYR A 271 -3.17 15.38 6.71
CA TYR A 271 -4.54 15.42 7.24
C TYR A 271 -5.00 14.01 7.60
N ILE A 272 -5.54 13.83 8.79
CA ILE A 272 -6.14 12.57 9.23
C ILE A 272 -7.66 12.74 9.24
N ALA A 273 -8.35 11.97 8.42
CA ALA A 273 -9.80 12.00 8.35
C ALA A 273 -10.43 11.54 9.66
N PRO A 274 -11.55 12.13 10.11
CA PRO A 274 -12.24 11.71 11.35
C PRO A 274 -12.70 10.25 11.33
N THR A 275 -12.86 9.66 10.17
CA THR A 275 -13.19 8.25 9.97
C THR A 275 -12.01 7.30 10.23
N THR A 276 -10.77 7.81 10.23
CA THR A 276 -9.55 7.05 10.53
C THR A 276 -9.36 6.99 12.04
N THR A 277 -9.72 5.86 12.64
CA THR A 277 -9.59 5.66 14.10
C THR A 277 -8.19 5.20 14.51
N ARG A 278 -7.41 4.65 13.57
CA ARG A 278 -5.98 4.35 13.72
C ARG A 278 -5.27 4.59 12.38
N MET A 279 -4.26 5.45 12.40
CA MET A 279 -3.34 5.69 11.28
C MET A 279 -2.14 4.75 11.40
N SER A 280 -1.75 4.04 10.33
CA SER A 280 -0.62 3.11 10.40
C SER A 280 0.71 3.70 9.92
N TRP A 281 0.71 4.92 9.41
CA TRP A 281 1.90 5.69 9.08
C TRP A 281 2.92 4.94 8.20
N PHE A 282 2.53 4.59 6.97
CA PHE A 282 3.50 4.03 6.01
C PHE A 282 4.64 5.00 5.71
N VAL A 283 4.30 6.24 5.47
CA VAL A 283 5.20 7.36 5.21
C VAL A 283 4.67 8.61 5.91
N TYR A 284 5.52 9.63 6.06
CA TYR A 284 5.10 10.96 6.49
C TYR A 284 5.16 11.90 5.30
N VAL A 285 3.99 12.26 4.76
CA VAL A 285 3.86 13.08 3.55
C VAL A 285 3.34 14.45 3.92
N VAL A 286 4.15 15.48 3.70
CA VAL A 286 3.73 16.88 3.85
C VAL A 286 3.17 17.40 2.53
N ARG A 287 2.34 18.43 2.61
CA ARG A 287 1.86 19.19 1.46
C ARG A 287 2.53 20.56 1.41
N CYS A 288 3.14 20.90 0.29
CA CYS A 288 3.62 22.25 0.01
C CYS A 288 2.42 23.13 -0.36
N ALA A 289 2.17 24.20 0.40
CA ALA A 289 1.11 25.15 0.13
C ALA A 289 1.45 26.03 -1.10
N GLU A 290 0.48 26.79 -1.56
CA GLU A 290 0.69 27.75 -2.64
C GLU A 290 1.83 28.72 -2.30
N GLY A 291 2.76 28.91 -3.25
CA GLY A 291 3.98 29.71 -3.07
C GLY A 291 5.23 28.90 -2.67
N VAL A 292 5.10 27.63 -2.28
CA VAL A 292 6.24 26.74 -2.04
C VAL A 292 6.35 25.71 -3.17
N ASP A 293 7.35 25.86 -4.03
CA ASP A 293 7.64 24.88 -5.07
C ASP A 293 8.25 23.60 -4.49
N ARG A 294 7.49 22.51 -4.53
CA ARG A 294 7.88 21.19 -4.01
C ARG A 294 9.18 20.67 -4.62
N ASN A 295 9.37 20.87 -5.93
CA ASN A 295 10.56 20.33 -6.60
C ASN A 295 11.81 21.11 -6.19
N THR A 296 11.73 22.42 -6.06
CA THR A 296 12.82 23.25 -5.53
C THR A 296 13.17 22.86 -4.10
N LEU A 297 12.18 22.69 -3.23
CA LEU A 297 12.41 22.20 -1.85
C LEU A 297 13.08 20.83 -1.85
N MET A 298 12.56 19.89 -2.64
CA MET A 298 13.10 18.53 -2.77
C MET A 298 14.57 18.55 -3.21
N ASN A 299 14.92 19.35 -4.21
CA ASN A 299 16.29 19.45 -4.72
C ASN A 299 17.24 20.03 -3.65
N LYS A 300 16.85 21.12 -2.96
CA LYS A 300 17.64 21.69 -1.86
C LYS A 300 17.89 20.67 -0.75
N LEU A 301 16.86 19.92 -0.33
CA LEU A 301 17.01 18.87 0.68
C LEU A 301 17.92 17.74 0.22
N GLN A 302 17.87 17.38 -1.06
CA GLN A 302 18.72 16.35 -1.63
C GLN A 302 20.21 16.78 -1.66
N GLU A 303 20.51 18.05 -1.96
CA GLU A 303 21.86 18.64 -1.85
C GLU A 303 22.40 18.53 -0.42
N LEU A 304 21.54 18.68 0.59
CA LEU A 304 21.84 18.50 2.00
C LEU A 304 21.87 17.03 2.46
N LYS A 305 21.78 16.08 1.51
CA LYS A 305 21.74 14.62 1.75
C LYS A 305 20.56 14.17 2.61
N ILE A 306 19.45 14.90 2.53
CA ILE A 306 18.16 14.51 3.11
C ILE A 306 17.31 13.93 1.98
N PRO A 307 17.14 12.61 1.93
CA PRO A 307 16.35 11.96 0.88
C PRO A 307 14.86 12.28 1.04
N THR A 308 14.23 12.72 -0.02
CA THR A 308 12.78 12.97 -0.10
C THR A 308 12.24 12.40 -1.41
N ARG A 309 10.93 12.17 -1.51
CA ARG A 309 10.29 11.61 -2.70
C ARG A 309 8.97 12.29 -3.00
N PRO A 310 8.64 12.52 -4.30
CA PRO A 310 7.29 12.91 -4.69
C PRO A 310 6.36 11.69 -4.55
N TYR A 311 5.39 11.73 -3.70
CA TYR A 311 4.35 10.71 -3.56
C TYR A 311 2.97 11.31 -3.86
N PHE A 312 2.35 10.94 -4.99
CA PHE A 312 2.82 10.09 -6.08
C PHE A 312 2.95 10.92 -7.36
N VAL A 313 3.69 10.41 -8.37
CA VAL A 313 3.50 10.88 -9.74
C VAL A 313 2.21 10.23 -10.24
N PRO A 314 1.21 11.00 -10.69
CA PRO A 314 -0.08 10.45 -11.11
C PRO A 314 0.05 9.36 -12.18
N ILE A 315 -0.64 8.23 -12.00
CA ILE A 315 -0.52 7.08 -12.92
C ILE A 315 -0.99 7.44 -14.32
N HIS A 316 -2.08 8.19 -14.46
CA HIS A 316 -2.63 8.59 -15.75
C HIS A 316 -1.66 9.48 -16.56
N LEU A 317 -0.71 10.17 -15.91
CA LEU A 317 0.33 10.98 -16.57
C LEU A 317 1.62 10.19 -16.88
N GLN A 318 1.71 8.92 -16.51
CA GLN A 318 2.84 8.10 -16.93
C GLN A 318 2.80 7.89 -18.45
N PRO A 319 3.96 7.99 -19.15
CA PRO A 319 3.99 7.91 -20.62
C PRO A 319 3.26 6.70 -21.20
N PHE A 320 3.44 5.53 -20.61
CA PHE A 320 2.77 4.30 -21.01
C PHE A 320 1.24 4.38 -20.93
N TYR A 321 0.70 5.02 -19.87
CA TYR A 321 -0.76 5.18 -19.70
C TYR A 321 -1.33 6.25 -20.63
N GLN A 322 -0.58 7.34 -20.87
CA GLN A 322 -0.97 8.36 -21.84
C GLN A 322 -1.04 7.79 -23.25
N GLU A 323 0.00 7.05 -23.67
CA GLU A 323 0.04 6.41 -24.98
C GLU A 323 -1.09 5.40 -25.18
N ARG A 324 -1.33 4.55 -24.17
CA ARG A 324 -2.30 3.45 -24.29
C ARG A 324 -3.76 3.89 -24.16
N PHE A 325 -4.05 4.88 -23.31
CA PHE A 325 -5.43 5.26 -22.96
C PHE A 325 -5.79 6.69 -23.31
N GLY A 326 -4.86 7.50 -23.83
CA GLY A 326 -5.11 8.88 -24.25
C GLY A 326 -5.27 9.88 -23.10
N TRP A 327 -4.90 9.52 -21.88
CA TRP A 327 -4.91 10.41 -20.73
C TRP A 327 -4.00 11.63 -20.93
N LYS A 328 -4.39 12.78 -20.41
CA LYS A 328 -3.63 14.03 -20.51
C LYS A 328 -3.76 14.87 -19.25
N LYS A 329 -2.88 15.84 -19.13
CA LYS A 329 -2.93 16.83 -18.06
C LYS A 329 -4.27 17.58 -18.12
N GLY A 330 -4.92 17.71 -16.97
CA GLY A 330 -6.24 18.32 -16.78
C GLY A 330 -7.38 17.31 -16.62
N ASP A 331 -7.17 16.02 -16.88
CA ASP A 331 -8.21 14.99 -16.77
C ASP A 331 -8.56 14.64 -15.30
N LEU A 332 -7.58 14.75 -14.38
CA LEU A 332 -7.75 14.53 -12.95
C LEU A 332 -7.06 15.63 -12.13
N PRO A 333 -7.67 16.83 -12.05
CA PRO A 333 -6.98 18.03 -11.57
C PRO A 333 -6.58 18.00 -10.10
N LEU A 334 -7.32 17.32 -9.24
CA LEU A 334 -6.96 17.18 -7.81
C LEU A 334 -5.78 16.23 -7.61
N THR A 335 -5.79 15.10 -8.31
CA THR A 335 -4.68 14.15 -8.37
C THR A 335 -3.39 14.81 -8.89
N GLU A 336 -3.50 15.62 -9.95
CA GLU A 336 -2.37 16.32 -10.55
C GLU A 336 -1.77 17.35 -9.58
N ARG A 337 -2.63 18.15 -8.93
CA ARG A 337 -2.21 19.11 -7.90
C ARG A 337 -1.52 18.41 -6.72
N ALA A 338 -2.06 17.30 -6.24
CA ALA A 338 -1.43 16.49 -5.19
C ALA A 338 -0.06 15.98 -5.66
N GLY A 339 0.04 15.48 -6.89
CA GLY A 339 1.29 15.04 -7.51
C GLY A 339 2.35 16.14 -7.61
N GLU A 340 1.95 17.40 -7.71
CA GLU A 340 2.84 18.55 -7.74
C GLU A 340 3.24 19.09 -6.35
N SER A 341 2.42 18.84 -5.30
CA SER A 341 2.58 19.45 -3.97
C SER A 341 2.98 18.49 -2.85
N PHE A 342 2.70 17.19 -2.97
CA PHE A 342 3.00 16.24 -1.90
C PHE A 342 4.48 15.84 -1.91
N LEU A 343 5.08 15.78 -0.70
CA LEU A 343 6.48 15.45 -0.48
C LEU A 343 6.61 14.50 0.71
N ALA A 344 7.10 13.29 0.46
CA ALA A 344 7.43 12.35 1.53
C ALA A 344 8.78 12.72 2.15
N LEU A 345 8.80 12.83 3.46
CA LEU A 345 9.98 13.06 4.27
C LEU A 345 10.59 11.73 4.74
N PRO A 346 11.86 11.71 5.17
CA PRO A 346 12.46 10.55 5.83
C PRO A 346 11.60 10.05 6.98
N PHE A 347 11.27 8.74 6.98
CA PHE A 347 10.35 8.22 7.98
C PHE A 347 10.50 6.71 8.19
N SER A 348 10.69 6.28 9.44
CA SER A 348 10.66 4.87 9.84
C SER A 348 10.46 4.73 11.35
N SER A 349 10.13 3.52 11.83
CA SER A 349 9.99 3.20 13.26
C SER A 349 11.29 3.33 14.07
N VAL A 350 12.45 3.32 13.41
CA VAL A 350 13.77 3.43 14.05
C VAL A 350 14.37 4.83 13.97
N MET A 351 13.62 5.81 13.46
CA MET A 351 14.05 7.19 13.37
C MET A 351 14.06 7.84 14.75
N THR A 352 15.12 8.63 15.06
CA THR A 352 15.28 9.33 16.34
C THR A 352 14.71 10.74 16.28
N GLU A 353 14.41 11.32 17.44
CA GLU A 353 13.92 12.70 17.53
C GLU A 353 14.96 13.70 17.00
N ASP A 354 16.26 13.51 17.27
CA ASP A 354 17.35 14.34 16.74
C ASP A 354 17.40 14.33 15.21
N GLN A 355 17.08 13.18 14.58
CA GLN A 355 16.99 13.09 13.13
C GLN A 355 15.80 13.90 12.59
N VAL A 356 14.67 13.87 13.27
CA VAL A 356 13.50 14.69 12.93
C VAL A 356 13.82 16.18 13.10
N ASP A 357 14.50 16.57 14.18
CA ASP A 357 14.93 17.96 14.42
C ASP A 357 15.85 18.46 13.31
N TYR A 358 16.79 17.62 12.88
CA TYR A 358 17.67 17.97 11.78
C TYR A 358 16.91 18.16 10.47
N VAL A 359 16.01 17.24 10.10
CA VAL A 359 15.18 17.36 8.88
C VAL A 359 14.32 18.62 8.94
N TYR A 360 13.67 18.88 10.07
CA TYR A 360 12.85 20.06 10.30
C TYR A 360 13.65 21.35 10.12
N SER A 361 14.84 21.45 10.74
CA SER A 361 15.68 22.66 10.65
C SER A 361 16.04 22.97 9.20
N GLN A 362 16.37 21.94 8.41
CA GLN A 362 16.73 22.12 7.01
C GLN A 362 15.53 22.49 6.14
N ILE A 363 14.35 21.92 6.39
CA ILE A 363 13.11 22.34 5.69
C ILE A 363 12.83 23.82 5.96
N ARG A 364 12.89 24.24 7.23
CA ARG A 364 12.65 25.63 7.64
C ARG A 364 13.61 26.60 6.95
N GLU A 365 14.91 26.26 6.89
CA GLU A 365 15.91 27.06 6.19
C GLU A 365 15.62 27.13 4.69
N CYS A 366 15.31 26.01 4.05
CA CYS A 366 15.03 25.96 2.60
C CYS A 366 13.78 26.76 2.19
N VAL A 367 12.74 26.77 3.03
CA VAL A 367 11.50 27.53 2.79
C VAL A 367 11.68 29.00 3.16
N GLY A 368 12.35 29.33 4.27
CA GLY A 368 12.54 30.71 4.74
C GLY A 368 13.46 31.58 3.86
N VAL A 369 14.29 30.99 3.03
CA VAL A 369 15.18 31.68 2.07
C VAL A 369 14.46 32.00 0.74
N SER A 370 13.20 31.59 0.61
CA SER A 370 12.40 31.78 -0.63
C SER A 370 11.45 33.00 -0.56
N ALA A 371 11.65 33.90 0.42
CA ALA A 371 10.88 35.16 0.57
C ALA A 371 11.60 36.36 -0.05
#